data_006b98e6b6920b278c5cbf3d0232a4b2
#
_entry.id   006b98e6b6920b278c5cbf3d0232a4b2
#
_cell.length_a   1.000
_cell.length_b   1.000
_cell.length_c   1.000
_cell.angle_alpha   90.00
_cell.angle_beta   90.00
_cell.angle_gamma   90.00
#
_symmetry.space_group_name_H-M   'P 1'
#
loop_
_entity.id
_entity.type
_entity.pdbx_description
1 polymer ?
#
loop_
_entity_poly.entity_id
_entity_poly.type
_entity_poly.pdbx_seq_one_letter_code
_entity_poly.pdbx_strand_id
1 'polypeptide(L)'
;AERRFLSMAEQTRFLQEVEHNWYKEMFYIMFLTGMRIGEVGGLKWEDIDWNKKCINIQRSLSCQYENGVKTMRLTKPKTHNSYRSIPFMAETEEILLSQKEKQNRQKKAYGNRWRSSGEFDNLVFTTSLGSPVIRNVAEKEIKKVVKAINFQEAIEAVKENREPIEFKDLYPHAIRHTFCSRCFEKGMDAKVVQMLMGHQHYSTTIDIYTHVTETKFEEEIAKFGSVSEKQKVQKNKNSTQCA
;
A
#
# COMPACT_ATOMS: atom_id res chain seq x y z
N ALA A 1 8.13 17.94 7.36
CA ALA A 1 8.40 17.36 6.04
C ALA A 1 7.09 16.88 5.43
N GLU A 2 6.85 17.26 4.19
CA GLU A 2 5.66 16.88 3.43
C GLU A 2 5.58 15.35 3.31
N ARG A 3 4.38 14.77 3.52
CA ARG A 3 4.18 13.31 3.45
C ARG A 3 4.10 12.88 1.99
N ARG A 4 5.07 12.12 1.52
CA ARG A 4 5.08 11.56 0.15
C ARG A 4 3.98 10.52 -0.01
N PHE A 5 3.16 10.65 -1.05
CA PHE A 5 2.30 9.61 -1.61
C PHE A 5 2.36 9.68 -3.15
N LEU A 6 2.01 8.60 -3.81
CA LEU A 6 2.08 8.51 -5.26
C LEU A 6 0.79 9.03 -5.90
N SER A 7 0.93 9.78 -7.01
CA SER A 7 -0.18 9.99 -7.93
C SER A 7 -0.63 8.66 -8.56
N MET A 8 -1.79 8.63 -9.23
CA MET A 8 -2.25 7.42 -9.95
C MET A 8 -1.25 7.00 -11.02
N ALA A 9 -0.72 7.96 -11.78
CA ALA A 9 0.28 7.69 -12.82
C ALA A 9 1.58 7.11 -12.25
N GLU A 10 2.09 7.69 -11.17
CA GLU A 10 3.28 7.16 -10.47
C GLU A 10 3.05 5.76 -9.90
N GLN A 11 1.88 5.52 -9.28
CA GLN A 11 1.53 4.20 -8.77
C GLN A 11 1.49 3.16 -9.89
N THR A 12 0.89 3.49 -11.01
CA THR A 12 0.81 2.60 -12.18
C THR A 12 2.21 2.30 -12.72
N ARG A 13 3.07 3.31 -12.91
CA ARG A 13 4.47 3.10 -13.34
C ARG A 13 5.25 2.23 -12.37
N PHE A 14 5.10 2.46 -11.07
CA PHE A 14 5.78 1.66 -10.06
C PHE A 14 5.33 0.19 -10.10
N LEU A 15 4.01 -0.06 -10.20
CA LEU A 15 3.47 -1.42 -10.25
C LEU A 15 3.85 -2.14 -11.55
N GLN A 16 3.92 -1.45 -12.68
CA GLN A 16 4.42 -2.02 -13.95
C GLN A 16 5.88 -2.47 -13.84
N GLU A 17 6.75 -1.64 -13.28
CA GLU A 17 8.16 -1.98 -13.11
C GLU A 17 8.36 -3.10 -12.07
N VAL A 18 7.53 -3.13 -11.03
CA VAL A 18 7.55 -4.16 -9.97
C VAL A 18 7.20 -5.56 -10.50
N GLU A 19 6.51 -5.70 -11.63
CA GLU A 19 6.17 -7.01 -12.21
C GLU A 19 7.40 -7.91 -12.41
N HIS A 20 8.55 -7.33 -12.66
CA HIS A 20 9.82 -8.05 -12.84
C HIS A 20 10.60 -8.21 -11.53
N ASN A 21 10.08 -7.69 -10.40
CA ASN A 21 10.75 -7.74 -9.11
C ASN A 21 10.38 -9.03 -8.33
N TRP A 22 11.39 -9.60 -7.65
CA TRP A 22 11.20 -10.77 -6.80
C TRP A 22 10.12 -10.56 -5.72
N TYR A 23 9.96 -9.35 -5.22
CA TYR A 23 9.04 -8.98 -4.15
C TYR A 23 7.74 -8.35 -4.67
N LYS A 24 7.34 -8.59 -5.91
CA LYS A 24 6.16 -7.97 -6.51
C LYS A 24 4.91 -8.18 -5.66
N GLU A 25 4.63 -9.41 -5.23
CA GLU A 25 3.43 -9.72 -4.43
C GLU A 25 3.44 -8.96 -3.10
N MET A 26 4.62 -8.77 -2.49
CA MET A 26 4.77 -7.97 -1.29
C MET A 26 4.38 -6.50 -1.52
N PHE A 27 4.85 -5.91 -2.60
CA PHE A 27 4.50 -4.52 -2.94
C PHE A 27 3.03 -4.37 -3.27
N TYR A 28 2.44 -5.29 -4.03
CA TYR A 28 1.00 -5.29 -4.28
C TYR A 28 0.19 -5.36 -2.97
N ILE A 29 0.53 -6.25 -2.07
CA ILE A 29 -0.13 -6.34 -0.75
C ILE A 29 0.02 -5.03 0.03
N MET A 30 1.17 -4.38 -0.01
CA MET A 30 1.35 -3.07 0.64
C MET A 30 0.42 -2.00 0.06
N PHE A 31 0.25 -1.94 -1.26
CA PHE A 31 -0.67 -1.00 -1.91
C PHE A 31 -2.15 -1.32 -1.68
N LEU A 32 -2.52 -2.59 -1.52
CA LEU A 32 -3.90 -3.03 -1.35
C LEU A 32 -4.38 -3.04 0.11
N THR A 33 -3.46 -3.04 1.07
CA THR A 33 -3.79 -3.19 2.50
C THR A 33 -3.32 -2.05 3.39
N GLY A 34 -2.40 -1.23 2.91
CA GLY A 34 -1.77 -0.19 3.70
C GLY A 34 -0.99 -0.67 4.92
N MET A 35 -0.62 -1.95 4.99
CA MET A 35 0.18 -2.51 6.10
C MET A 35 1.52 -1.79 6.25
N ARG A 36 1.99 -1.68 7.50
CA ARG A 36 3.36 -1.21 7.77
C ARG A 36 4.36 -2.25 7.32
N ILE A 37 5.54 -1.83 6.86
CA ILE A 37 6.57 -2.78 6.39
C ILE A 37 6.96 -3.83 7.45
N GLY A 38 6.95 -3.47 8.73
CA GLY A 38 7.17 -4.43 9.81
C GLY A 38 6.02 -5.43 9.97
N GLU A 39 4.78 -5.01 9.76
CA GLU A 39 3.60 -5.89 9.75
C GLU A 39 3.67 -6.87 8.56
N VAL A 40 4.05 -6.38 7.39
CA VAL A 40 4.27 -7.21 6.19
C VAL A 40 5.39 -8.23 6.41
N GLY A 41 6.53 -7.79 6.97
CA GLY A 41 7.65 -8.69 7.27
C GLY A 41 7.36 -9.71 8.37
N GLY A 42 6.40 -9.41 9.27
CA GLY A 42 5.98 -10.30 10.35
C GLY A 42 4.72 -11.12 10.05
N LEU A 43 4.11 -10.96 8.87
CA LEU A 43 2.89 -11.66 8.49
C LEU A 43 3.17 -13.16 8.31
N LYS A 44 2.35 -14.00 8.95
CA LYS A 44 2.39 -15.45 8.79
C LYS A 44 1.19 -15.98 8.03
N TRP A 45 1.29 -17.15 7.41
CA TRP A 45 0.18 -17.80 6.72
C TRP A 45 -1.01 -18.09 7.63
N GLU A 46 -0.79 -18.32 8.92
CA GLU A 46 -1.83 -18.52 9.93
C GLU A 46 -2.63 -17.26 10.27
N ASP A 47 -2.12 -16.07 9.90
CA ASP A 47 -2.82 -14.80 10.11
C ASP A 47 -3.87 -14.52 9.02
N ILE A 48 -3.88 -15.32 7.95
CA ILE A 48 -4.81 -15.16 6.83
C ILE A 48 -6.02 -16.05 7.04
N ASP A 49 -7.16 -15.45 7.34
CA ASP A 49 -8.45 -16.15 7.41
C ASP A 49 -9.08 -16.15 6.01
N TRP A 50 -8.91 -17.26 5.31
CA TRP A 50 -9.40 -17.44 3.95
C TRP A 50 -10.94 -17.51 3.87
N ASN A 51 -11.60 -17.97 4.95
CA ASN A 51 -13.06 -18.05 5.00
C ASN A 51 -13.69 -16.68 5.20
N LYS A 52 -13.14 -15.88 6.12
CA LYS A 52 -13.59 -14.51 6.38
C LYS A 52 -13.00 -13.49 5.42
N LYS A 53 -12.06 -13.90 4.55
CA LYS A 53 -11.32 -13.03 3.63
C LYS A 53 -10.71 -11.82 4.36
N CYS A 54 -9.90 -12.08 5.38
CA CYS A 54 -9.22 -11.03 6.11
C CYS A 54 -7.80 -11.43 6.55
N ILE A 55 -6.94 -10.41 6.67
CA ILE A 55 -5.58 -10.51 7.22
C ILE A 55 -5.63 -9.98 8.65
N ASN A 56 -5.26 -10.80 9.63
CA ASN A 56 -5.20 -10.43 11.03
C ASN A 56 -3.80 -9.93 11.39
N ILE A 57 -3.67 -8.68 11.74
CA ILE A 57 -2.40 -8.10 12.16
C ILE A 57 -2.12 -8.46 13.61
N GLN A 58 -1.21 -9.40 13.84
CA GLN A 58 -0.88 -9.97 15.15
C GLN A 58 0.52 -9.62 15.62
N ARG A 59 1.42 -9.25 14.71
CA ARG A 59 2.84 -9.02 15.00
C ARG A 59 3.50 -8.07 14.01
N SER A 60 4.70 -7.64 14.36
CA SER A 60 5.54 -6.80 13.51
C SER A 60 6.98 -7.29 13.60
N LEU A 61 7.66 -7.43 12.46
CA LEU A 61 9.09 -7.71 12.40
C LEU A 61 9.84 -6.44 12.78
N SER A 62 10.66 -6.55 13.82
CA SER A 62 11.62 -5.54 14.26
C SER A 62 13.04 -6.00 13.94
N CYS A 63 13.89 -5.07 13.52
CA CYS A 63 15.30 -5.31 13.33
C CYS A 63 16.07 -4.19 14.04
N GLN A 64 16.84 -4.54 15.05
CA GLN A 64 17.61 -3.63 15.88
C GLN A 64 19.06 -4.08 15.94
N TYR A 65 19.97 -3.18 16.30
CA TYR A 65 21.34 -3.51 16.60
C TYR A 65 21.53 -3.49 18.13
N GLU A 66 21.84 -4.63 18.71
CA GLU A 66 22.15 -4.79 20.13
C GLU A 66 23.65 -5.11 20.25
N ASN A 67 24.42 -4.24 20.88
CA ASN A 67 25.88 -4.38 21.01
C ASN A 67 26.60 -4.62 19.66
N GLY A 68 26.18 -3.93 18.60
CA GLY A 68 26.74 -4.09 17.26
C GLY A 68 26.25 -5.33 16.49
N VAL A 69 25.47 -6.20 17.12
CA VAL A 69 24.90 -7.39 16.49
C VAL A 69 23.49 -7.09 15.99
N LYS A 70 23.24 -7.46 14.74
CA LYS A 70 21.93 -7.34 14.12
C LYS A 70 20.99 -8.40 14.68
N THR A 71 19.95 -7.96 15.41
CA THR A 71 18.94 -8.83 16.01
C THR A 71 17.59 -8.60 15.36
N MET A 72 16.94 -9.66 14.90
CA MET A 72 15.58 -9.65 14.37
C MET A 72 14.65 -10.32 15.38
N ARG A 73 13.48 -9.74 15.61
CA ARG A 73 12.46 -10.31 16.51
C ARG A 73 11.06 -10.02 15.97
N LEU A 74 10.13 -10.95 16.19
CA LEU A 74 8.71 -10.71 16.03
C LEU A 74 8.16 -10.11 17.32
N THR A 75 7.69 -8.88 17.25
CA THR A 75 7.15 -8.16 18.40
C THR A 75 5.64 -8.03 18.29
N LYS A 76 4.96 -8.01 19.43
CA LYS A 76 3.53 -7.65 19.48
C LYS A 76 3.34 -6.21 19.02
N PRO A 77 2.20 -5.87 18.40
CA PRO A 77 1.87 -4.49 18.08
C PRO A 77 1.91 -3.60 19.33
N LYS A 78 2.49 -2.40 19.19
CA LYS A 78 2.74 -1.49 20.33
C LYS A 78 1.47 -0.94 20.99
N THR A 79 0.35 -0.90 20.26
CA THR A 79 -0.91 -0.32 20.75
C THR A 79 -2.07 -1.27 20.44
N HIS A 80 -3.16 -1.18 21.21
CA HIS A 80 -4.38 -1.95 20.97
C HIS A 80 -4.93 -1.73 19.55
N ASN A 81 -4.92 -0.52 19.06
CA ASN A 81 -5.40 -0.17 17.72
C ASN A 81 -4.54 -0.75 16.57
N SER A 82 -3.36 -1.25 16.89
CA SER A 82 -2.50 -1.92 15.90
C SER A 82 -2.94 -3.36 15.65
N TYR A 83 -3.66 -3.99 16.59
CA TYR A 83 -4.35 -5.25 16.34
C TYR A 83 -5.62 -4.96 15.55
N ARG A 84 -5.68 -5.49 14.35
CA ARG A 84 -6.82 -5.28 13.45
C ARG A 84 -6.93 -6.40 12.43
N SER A 85 -8.13 -6.58 11.91
CA SER A 85 -8.39 -7.42 10.74
C SER A 85 -8.58 -6.51 9.52
N ILE A 86 -7.85 -6.77 8.47
CA ILE A 86 -7.95 -6.04 7.20
C ILE A 86 -8.71 -6.94 6.23
N PRO A 87 -9.96 -6.59 5.85
CA PRO A 87 -10.69 -7.33 4.83
C PRO A 87 -9.96 -7.25 3.49
N PHE A 88 -10.03 -8.30 2.68
CA PHE A 88 -9.43 -8.29 1.36
C PHE A 88 -10.40 -8.76 0.28
N MET A 89 -10.15 -8.29 -0.95
CA MET A 89 -10.91 -8.60 -2.15
C MET A 89 -10.25 -9.76 -2.92
N ALA A 90 -10.93 -10.27 -3.95
CA ALA A 90 -10.45 -11.36 -4.80
C ALA A 90 -9.03 -11.11 -5.36
N GLU A 91 -8.72 -9.90 -5.79
CA GLU A 91 -7.39 -9.53 -6.26
C GLU A 91 -6.29 -9.79 -5.21
N THR A 92 -6.53 -9.43 -3.96
CA THR A 92 -5.58 -9.68 -2.85
C THR A 92 -5.44 -11.19 -2.59
N GLU A 93 -6.53 -11.95 -2.70
CA GLU A 93 -6.54 -13.41 -2.57
C GLU A 93 -5.64 -14.06 -3.64
N GLU A 94 -5.79 -13.67 -4.90
CA GLU A 94 -4.98 -14.16 -6.03
C GLU A 94 -3.48 -13.88 -5.81
N ILE A 95 -3.14 -12.67 -5.35
CA ILE A 95 -1.76 -12.29 -5.05
C ILE A 95 -1.18 -13.15 -3.92
N LEU A 96 -1.95 -13.37 -2.85
CA LEU A 96 -1.52 -14.23 -1.74
C LEU A 96 -1.33 -15.68 -2.17
N LEU A 97 -2.21 -16.21 -3.02
CA LEU A 97 -2.07 -17.57 -3.59
C LEU A 97 -0.83 -17.66 -4.48
N SER A 98 -0.59 -16.68 -5.36
CA SER A 98 0.64 -16.59 -6.17
C SER A 98 1.90 -16.61 -5.31
N GLN A 99 1.91 -15.81 -4.23
CA GLN A 99 3.02 -15.80 -3.26
C GLN A 99 3.22 -17.17 -2.60
N LYS A 100 2.13 -17.86 -2.23
CA LYS A 100 2.18 -19.18 -1.60
C LYS A 100 2.78 -20.23 -2.53
N GLU A 101 2.37 -20.24 -3.78
CA GLU A 101 2.92 -21.12 -4.79
C GLU A 101 4.41 -20.84 -5.06
N LYS A 102 4.77 -19.57 -5.22
CA LYS A 102 6.16 -19.15 -5.39
C LYS A 102 7.02 -19.64 -4.23
N GLN A 103 6.58 -19.41 -2.99
CA GLN A 103 7.32 -19.84 -1.79
C GLN A 103 7.44 -21.37 -1.71
N ASN A 104 6.38 -22.12 -2.07
CA ASN A 104 6.42 -23.58 -2.06
C ASN A 104 7.40 -24.14 -3.10
N ARG A 105 7.42 -23.56 -4.31
CA ARG A 105 8.42 -23.93 -5.34
C ARG A 105 9.83 -23.72 -4.84
N GLN A 106 10.08 -22.63 -4.09
CA GLN A 106 11.40 -22.34 -3.52
C GLN A 106 11.80 -23.25 -2.39
N LYS A 107 10.89 -23.49 -1.44
CA LYS A 107 11.14 -24.45 -0.37
C LYS A 107 11.58 -25.80 -0.94
N LYS A 108 10.90 -26.24 -2.00
CA LYS A 108 11.25 -27.49 -2.71
C LYS A 108 12.61 -27.40 -3.40
N ALA A 109 12.91 -26.30 -4.09
CA ALA A 109 14.16 -26.12 -4.82
C ALA A 109 15.40 -26.00 -3.92
N TYR A 110 15.25 -25.32 -2.79
CA TYR A 110 16.36 -25.07 -1.88
C TYR A 110 16.54 -26.17 -0.80
N GLY A 111 15.47 -26.92 -0.49
CA GLY A 111 15.53 -28.02 0.50
C GLY A 111 16.18 -27.58 1.82
N ASN A 112 17.23 -28.27 2.25
CA ASN A 112 17.94 -27.97 3.50
C ASN A 112 18.65 -26.59 3.53
N ARG A 113 18.75 -25.88 2.41
CA ARG A 113 19.27 -24.50 2.36
C ARG A 113 18.20 -23.45 2.66
N TRP A 114 16.92 -23.83 2.79
CA TRP A 114 15.87 -22.94 3.21
C TRP A 114 16.08 -22.51 4.66
N ARG A 115 16.11 -21.19 4.91
CA ARG A 115 16.55 -20.59 6.19
C ARG A 115 15.42 -20.17 7.13
N SER A 116 14.17 -20.56 6.84
CA SER A 116 13.07 -20.31 7.75
C SER A 116 13.20 -21.25 8.95
N SER A 117 13.18 -20.73 10.17
CA SER A 117 13.28 -21.53 11.40
C SER A 117 12.77 -20.77 12.62
N GLY A 118 12.28 -21.50 13.61
CA GLY A 118 11.85 -20.98 14.89
C GLY A 118 10.73 -19.96 14.78
N GLU A 119 10.88 -18.79 15.41
CA GLU A 119 9.84 -17.76 15.38
C GLU A 119 9.55 -17.21 13.97
N PHE A 120 10.47 -17.36 13.01
CA PHE A 120 10.33 -16.91 11.62
C PHE A 120 9.72 -17.97 10.68
N ASP A 121 9.29 -19.10 11.20
CA ASP A 121 8.59 -20.08 10.38
C ASP A 121 7.24 -19.55 9.91
N ASN A 122 6.87 -20.03 8.73
CA ASN A 122 5.57 -19.69 8.10
C ASN A 122 5.34 -18.21 7.76
N LEU A 123 6.39 -17.37 7.69
CA LEU A 123 6.25 -16.02 7.16
C LEU A 123 5.77 -16.05 5.71
N VAL A 124 4.85 -15.14 5.38
CA VAL A 124 4.31 -14.99 4.02
C VAL A 124 5.38 -14.45 3.08
N PHE A 125 6.09 -13.40 3.50
CA PHE A 125 7.11 -12.75 2.69
C PHE A 125 8.51 -13.04 3.23
N THR A 126 9.29 -13.69 2.40
CA THR A 126 10.68 -14.08 2.72
C THR A 126 11.61 -13.69 1.58
N THR A 127 12.90 -13.65 1.87
CA THR A 127 13.93 -13.64 0.82
C THR A 127 13.89 -14.94 0.02
N SER A 128 14.61 -15.00 -1.08
CA SER A 128 14.70 -16.22 -1.91
C SER A 128 15.17 -17.46 -1.15
N LEU A 129 15.88 -17.28 -0.03
CA LEU A 129 16.37 -18.36 0.82
C LEU A 129 15.53 -18.55 2.11
N GLY A 130 14.37 -17.89 2.24
CA GLY A 130 13.48 -18.08 3.39
C GLY A 130 13.74 -17.18 4.59
N SER A 131 14.73 -16.30 4.56
CA SER A 131 14.97 -15.35 5.66
C SER A 131 13.89 -14.25 5.68
N PRO A 132 13.61 -13.63 6.86
CA PRO A 132 12.65 -12.54 6.97
C PRO A 132 13.00 -11.33 6.09
N VAL A 133 11.98 -10.69 5.51
CA VAL A 133 12.13 -9.43 4.75
C VAL A 133 12.07 -8.27 5.73
N ILE A 134 13.22 -7.72 6.07
CA ILE A 134 13.33 -6.53 6.91
C ILE A 134 13.15 -5.24 6.09
N ARG A 135 12.88 -4.13 6.77
CA ARG A 135 12.70 -2.80 6.17
C ARG A 135 13.79 -2.43 5.16
N ASN A 136 15.06 -2.65 5.51
CA ASN A 136 16.19 -2.29 4.62
C ASN A 136 16.17 -3.08 3.29
N VAL A 137 15.65 -4.32 3.28
CA VAL A 137 15.48 -5.10 2.04
C VAL A 137 14.42 -4.43 1.16
N ALA A 138 13.27 -4.08 1.73
CA ALA A 138 12.22 -3.40 0.98
C ALA A 138 12.68 -2.02 0.45
N GLU A 139 13.38 -1.22 1.25
CA GLU A 139 13.94 0.06 0.82
C GLU A 139 14.95 -0.08 -0.32
N LYS A 140 15.82 -1.09 -0.25
CA LYS A 140 16.78 -1.39 -1.32
C LYS A 140 16.06 -1.76 -2.62
N GLU A 141 15.03 -2.58 -2.53
CA GLU A 141 14.27 -3.00 -3.73
C GLU A 141 13.45 -1.82 -4.31
N ILE A 142 12.83 -0.99 -3.47
CA ILE A 142 12.17 0.23 -3.92
C ILE A 142 13.15 1.14 -4.68
N LYS A 143 14.36 1.36 -4.16
CA LYS A 143 15.38 2.16 -4.83
C LYS A 143 15.80 1.59 -6.18
N LYS A 144 15.85 0.26 -6.32
CA LYS A 144 16.13 -0.38 -7.62
C LYS A 144 15.00 -0.11 -8.62
N VAL A 145 13.75 -0.27 -8.19
CA VAL A 145 12.57 -0.01 -9.02
C VAL A 145 12.53 1.45 -9.47
N VAL A 146 12.71 2.40 -8.54
CA VAL A 146 12.75 3.84 -8.85
C VAL A 146 13.88 4.17 -9.84
N LYS A 147 15.06 3.58 -9.65
CA LYS A 147 16.19 3.78 -10.58
C LYS A 147 15.87 3.24 -11.99
N ALA A 148 15.21 2.08 -12.09
CA ALA A 148 14.81 1.51 -13.37
C ALA A 148 13.76 2.39 -14.07
N ILE A 149 12.75 2.87 -13.34
CA ILE A 149 11.75 3.81 -13.84
C ILE A 149 12.42 5.07 -14.41
N ASN A 150 13.32 5.70 -13.65
CA ASN A 150 13.99 6.92 -14.08
C ASN A 150 14.94 6.69 -15.29
N PHE A 151 15.56 5.52 -15.36
CA PHE A 151 16.38 5.14 -16.51
C PHE A 151 15.53 4.99 -17.78
N GLN A 152 14.38 4.31 -17.68
CA GLN A 152 13.44 4.16 -18.81
C GLN A 152 12.90 5.51 -19.26
N GLU A 153 12.50 6.35 -18.30
CA GLU A 153 12.01 7.70 -18.55
C GLU A 153 13.04 8.56 -19.28
N ALA A 154 14.30 8.50 -18.87
CA ALA A 154 15.37 9.24 -19.55
C ALA A 154 15.54 8.83 -21.03
N ILE A 155 15.40 7.52 -21.32
CA ILE A 155 15.46 7.02 -22.71
C ILE A 155 14.26 7.50 -23.52
N GLU A 156 13.06 7.47 -22.95
CA GLU A 156 11.82 7.93 -23.61
C GLU A 156 11.87 9.44 -23.86
N ALA A 157 12.29 10.22 -22.89
CA ALA A 157 12.41 11.67 -22.98
C ALA A 157 13.35 12.09 -24.13
N VAL A 158 14.48 11.40 -24.30
CA VAL A 158 15.41 11.64 -25.42
C VAL A 158 14.74 11.34 -26.77
N LYS A 159 14.00 10.22 -26.89
CA LYS A 159 13.30 9.85 -28.12
C LYS A 159 12.21 10.87 -28.51
N GLU A 160 11.54 11.41 -27.51
CA GLU A 160 10.44 12.37 -27.67
C GLU A 160 10.90 13.83 -27.68
N ASN A 161 12.19 14.08 -27.56
CA ASN A 161 12.80 15.42 -27.49
C ASN A 161 12.16 16.32 -26.42
N ARG A 162 11.98 15.78 -25.21
CA ARG A 162 11.45 16.47 -24.01
C ARG A 162 12.35 16.27 -22.79
N GLU A 163 12.14 17.07 -21.78
CA GLU A 163 12.77 16.85 -20.47
C GLU A 163 12.21 15.60 -19.78
N PRO A 164 13.03 14.81 -19.09
CA PRO A 164 12.58 13.65 -18.34
C PRO A 164 11.76 14.05 -17.12
N ILE A 165 10.69 13.31 -16.85
CA ILE A 165 9.86 13.46 -15.63
C ILE A 165 10.41 12.53 -14.57
N GLU A 166 11.14 13.08 -13.61
CA GLU A 166 11.76 12.31 -12.54
C GLU A 166 10.72 11.68 -11.62
N PHE A 167 10.80 10.36 -11.43
CA PHE A 167 10.11 9.66 -10.36
C PHE A 167 10.87 9.91 -9.06
N LYS A 168 10.26 10.67 -8.15
CA LYS A 168 10.87 11.07 -6.87
C LYS A 168 11.09 9.87 -5.94
N ASP A 169 11.97 10.01 -4.99
CA ASP A 169 12.27 9.01 -3.97
C ASP A 169 11.00 8.45 -3.31
N LEU A 170 10.97 7.12 -3.22
CA LEU A 170 9.89 6.35 -2.58
C LEU A 170 10.45 5.54 -1.42
N TYR A 171 9.63 5.36 -0.38
CA TYR A 171 9.94 4.58 0.80
C TYR A 171 8.70 3.83 1.30
N PRO A 172 8.83 2.76 2.11
CA PRO A 172 7.69 1.91 2.47
C PRO A 172 6.50 2.64 3.09
N HIS A 173 6.75 3.70 3.88
CA HIS A 173 5.66 4.50 4.46
C HIS A 173 4.89 5.32 3.42
N ALA A 174 5.55 5.75 2.34
CA ALA A 174 4.89 6.46 1.24
C ALA A 174 3.90 5.55 0.50
N ILE A 175 4.20 4.25 0.34
CA ILE A 175 3.25 3.26 -0.19
C ILE A 175 2.00 3.18 0.69
N ARG A 176 2.19 3.13 2.00
CA ARG A 176 1.08 3.14 2.96
C ARG A 176 0.28 4.44 2.92
N HIS A 177 0.92 5.60 2.77
CA HIS A 177 0.23 6.86 2.58
C HIS A 177 -0.57 6.89 1.28
N THR A 178 -0.03 6.30 0.21
CA THR A 178 -0.73 6.14 -1.07
C THR A 178 -2.02 5.32 -0.90
N PHE A 179 -1.98 4.19 -0.18
CA PHE A 179 -3.20 3.43 0.12
C PHE A 179 -4.25 4.29 0.85
N CYS A 180 -3.82 5.04 1.88
CA CYS A 180 -4.71 5.94 2.63
C CYS A 180 -5.35 6.99 1.71
N SER A 181 -4.55 7.63 0.84
CA SER A 181 -5.05 8.60 -0.14
C SER A 181 -6.04 7.96 -1.11
N ARG A 182 -5.78 6.74 -1.62
CA ARG A 182 -6.72 6.01 -2.50
C ARG A 182 -8.05 5.70 -1.81
N CYS A 183 -8.03 5.37 -0.51
CA CYS A 183 -9.26 5.19 0.26
C CYS A 183 -10.12 6.47 0.25
N PHE A 184 -9.51 7.63 0.50
CA PHE A 184 -10.21 8.90 0.50
C PHE A 184 -10.69 9.33 -0.88
N GLU A 185 -9.88 9.15 -1.91
CA GLU A 185 -10.27 9.42 -3.30
C GLU A 185 -11.49 8.59 -3.74
N LYS A 186 -11.64 7.39 -3.18
CA LYS A 186 -12.82 6.53 -3.39
C LYS A 186 -13.99 6.85 -2.46
N GLY A 187 -13.91 7.92 -1.64
CA GLY A 187 -14.98 8.36 -0.74
C GLY A 187 -15.14 7.51 0.52
N MET A 188 -14.13 6.75 0.93
CA MET A 188 -14.21 5.94 2.13
C MET A 188 -14.24 6.84 3.38
N ASP A 189 -15.10 6.49 4.34
CA ASP A 189 -15.22 7.21 5.61
C ASP A 189 -13.90 7.24 6.39
N ALA A 190 -13.55 8.41 6.92
CA ALA A 190 -12.26 8.63 7.59
C ALA A 190 -12.08 7.76 8.85
N LYS A 191 -13.17 7.39 9.54
CA LYS A 191 -13.11 6.48 10.67
C LYS A 191 -12.80 5.05 10.25
N VAL A 192 -13.36 4.61 9.13
CA VAL A 192 -13.07 3.30 8.52
C VAL A 192 -11.60 3.25 8.08
N VAL A 193 -11.11 4.31 7.41
CA VAL A 193 -9.69 4.41 7.01
C VAL A 193 -8.78 4.38 8.23
N GLN A 194 -9.11 5.11 9.32
CA GLN A 194 -8.36 5.06 10.59
C GLN A 194 -8.24 3.63 11.12
N MET A 195 -9.33 2.87 11.12
CA MET A 195 -9.37 1.48 11.60
C MET A 195 -8.52 0.57 10.72
N LEU A 196 -8.67 0.64 9.38
CA LEU A 196 -7.87 -0.13 8.44
C LEU A 196 -6.37 0.15 8.58
N MET A 197 -6.02 1.42 8.75
CA MET A 197 -4.64 1.86 8.94
C MET A 197 -4.09 1.49 10.34
N GLY A 198 -4.94 1.31 11.34
CA GLY A 198 -4.51 1.11 12.74
C GLY A 198 -3.76 2.35 13.25
N HIS A 199 -4.26 3.55 12.95
CA HIS A 199 -3.74 4.80 13.50
C HIS A 199 -4.28 5.03 14.90
N GLN A 200 -3.38 5.30 15.86
CA GLN A 200 -3.74 5.57 17.25
C GLN A 200 -4.55 6.86 17.36
N HIS A 201 -4.13 7.92 16.65
CA HIS A 201 -4.76 9.22 16.64
C HIS A 201 -5.50 9.46 15.33
N TYR A 202 -6.73 9.95 15.44
CA TYR A 202 -7.57 10.28 14.29
C TYR A 202 -6.93 11.40 13.44
N SER A 203 -6.27 12.36 14.08
CA SER A 203 -5.54 13.44 13.42
C SER A 203 -4.54 12.93 12.38
N THR A 204 -3.84 11.81 12.67
CA THR A 204 -2.91 11.21 11.69
C THR A 204 -3.58 10.82 10.38
N THR A 205 -4.84 10.39 10.45
CA THR A 205 -5.63 10.01 9.27
C THR A 205 -6.16 11.25 8.56
N ILE A 206 -6.63 12.24 9.32
CA ILE A 206 -7.14 13.51 8.80
C ILE A 206 -6.05 14.34 8.13
N ASP A 207 -4.84 14.36 8.66
CA ASP A 207 -3.72 15.08 8.01
C ASP A 207 -3.46 14.57 6.56
N ILE A 208 -3.70 13.27 6.30
CA ILE A 208 -3.59 12.71 4.94
C ILE A 208 -4.83 13.11 4.11
N TYR A 209 -6.00 13.11 4.74
CA TYR A 209 -7.26 13.52 4.09
C TYR A 209 -7.20 14.98 3.62
N THR A 210 -6.67 15.90 4.42
CA THR A 210 -6.58 17.31 4.08
C THR A 210 -5.82 17.53 2.76
N HIS A 211 -4.69 16.87 2.56
CA HIS A 211 -3.94 16.96 1.31
C HIS A 211 -4.71 16.42 0.09
N VAL A 212 -5.55 15.38 0.27
CA VAL A 212 -6.39 14.85 -0.80
C VAL A 212 -7.56 15.78 -1.12
N THR A 213 -8.13 16.42 -0.10
CA THR A 213 -9.26 17.35 -0.26
C THR A 213 -8.87 18.68 -0.87
N GLU A 214 -7.67 19.20 -0.63
CA GLU A 214 -7.16 20.40 -1.29
C GLU A 214 -7.16 20.26 -2.81
N THR A 215 -6.78 19.08 -3.33
CA THR A 215 -6.81 18.79 -4.77
C THR A 215 -8.22 18.56 -5.33
N LYS A 216 -9.21 18.24 -4.49
CA LYS A 216 -10.62 18.02 -4.89
C LYS A 216 -11.55 19.18 -4.58
N PHE A 217 -11.04 20.22 -3.95
CA PHE A 217 -11.89 21.34 -3.49
C PHE A 217 -12.69 21.98 -4.63
N GLU A 218 -12.06 22.19 -5.78
CA GLU A 218 -12.73 22.75 -6.96
C GLU A 218 -13.79 21.79 -7.52
N GLU A 219 -13.54 20.49 -7.56
CA GLU A 219 -14.50 19.46 -7.99
C GLU A 219 -15.72 19.38 -7.06
N GLU A 220 -15.50 19.45 -5.75
CA GLU A 220 -16.58 19.41 -4.76
C GLU A 220 -17.43 20.68 -4.78
N ILE A 221 -16.83 21.85 -4.97
CA ILE A 221 -17.55 23.12 -5.13
C ILE A 221 -18.35 23.14 -6.43
N ALA A 222 -17.82 22.58 -7.52
CA ALA A 222 -18.55 22.48 -8.78
C ALA A 222 -19.85 21.64 -8.64
N LYS A 223 -19.86 20.62 -7.78
CA LYS A 223 -21.08 19.83 -7.47
C LYS A 223 -22.16 20.67 -6.77
N PHE A 224 -21.79 21.66 -5.95
CA PHE A 224 -22.73 22.59 -5.32
C PHE A 224 -23.42 23.50 -6.34
N GLY A 225 -22.69 23.96 -7.36
CA GLY A 225 -23.26 24.77 -8.46
C GLY A 225 -24.36 24.06 -9.25
N SER A 226 -24.27 22.75 -9.42
CA SER A 226 -25.26 21.94 -10.14
C SER A 226 -26.61 21.77 -9.42
N VAL A 227 -26.68 22.00 -8.11
CA VAL A 227 -27.92 21.92 -7.31
C VAL A 227 -28.83 23.12 -7.60
N SER A 228 -28.28 24.30 -7.89
CA SER A 228 -29.06 25.50 -8.19
C SER A 228 -29.72 25.48 -9.60
N GLU A 229 -29.12 24.76 -10.55
CA GLU A 229 -29.70 24.61 -11.89
C GLU A 229 -30.92 23.68 -11.94
N LYS A 230 -30.92 22.60 -11.13
CA LYS A 230 -32.08 21.69 -11.06
C LYS A 230 -33.33 22.34 -10.48
N GLN A 231 -33.18 23.30 -9.57
CA GLN A 231 -34.32 24.07 -9.04
C GLN A 231 -34.88 25.09 -10.03
N LYS A 232 -34.06 25.67 -10.91
CA LYS A 232 -34.54 26.57 -11.98
C LYS A 232 -35.32 25.83 -13.06
N VAL A 233 -34.92 24.60 -13.42
CA VAL A 233 -35.67 23.81 -14.43
C VAL A 233 -37.01 23.34 -13.91
N GLN A 234 -37.15 23.07 -12.61
CA GLN A 234 -38.43 22.69 -12.01
C GLN A 234 -39.41 23.88 -11.87
N LYS A 235 -38.91 25.10 -11.60
CA LYS A 235 -39.75 26.31 -11.56
C LYS A 235 -40.27 26.70 -12.94
N ASN A 236 -39.47 26.52 -14.00
CA ASN A 236 -39.92 26.82 -15.37
C ASN A 236 -40.90 25.77 -15.92
N LYS A 237 -40.92 24.54 -15.45
CA LYS A 237 -41.94 23.55 -15.84
C LYS A 237 -43.29 23.76 -15.18
N ASN A 238 -43.33 24.36 -13.99
CA ASN A 238 -44.59 24.66 -13.29
C ASN A 238 -45.24 25.97 -13.73
N SER A 239 -44.51 26.85 -14.40
CA SER A 239 -45.09 28.11 -14.96
C SER A 239 -45.67 27.96 -16.36
N THR A 240 -45.48 26.83 -17.05
CA THR A 240 -46.02 26.58 -18.40
C THR A 240 -47.28 25.71 -18.39
N GLN A 241 -47.77 25.29 -17.21
CA GLN A 241 -49.01 24.51 -17.05
C GLN A 241 -50.23 25.34 -16.55
N CYS A 242 -50.09 26.66 -16.42
CA CYS A 242 -51.17 27.56 -16.03
C CYS A 242 -51.30 28.70 -17.08
N ALA A 243 -51.54 28.35 -18.33
CA ALA A 243 -51.99 29.27 -19.36
C ALA A 243 -52.91 28.54 -20.35
#